data_c3c943b1bf32d89ad4a13bbbdeb6aca2
#
_entry.id   c3c943b1bf32d89ad4a13bbbdeb6aca2
#
_cell.length_a   1.000
_cell.length_b   1.000
_cell.length_c   1.000
_cell.angle_alpha   90.00
_cell.angle_beta   90.00
_cell.angle_gamma   90.00
#
_symmetry.space_group_name_H-M   'P 1'
#
loop_
_entity.id
_entity.type
_entity.pdbx_description
1 polymer ?
#
loop_
_entity_poly.entity_id
_entity_poly.type
_entity_poly.pdbx_seq_one_letter_code
_entity_poly.pdbx_strand_id
1 'polypeptide(L)'
;MNKRIDLFDSTYSNFSEQVLEAIRKETYGQDIGQNSWLTVDEYDRFISLLKLTPGHHVLEVASGSGGPALYIANKVNCRVTGIDINENGINTAMQSVIKSKLTHQVSFQVADVNAPLPFEDNTFDALLCIDSMNHLPDRRSVLKEWCRVLRRGQRAVFTDPVVITGPVTNDELALRSLIGLFLFVPPGINEQLIESAGFHLLQQEDVTDNAALVSRRWHDARQHFKDDLLQIEGEERFKGLQKFFEAVHRLTSERRLSRIAYLVEKQII
;
A
#
# COMPACT_ATOMS: atom_id res chain seq x y z
N MET A 1 -26.52 -7.15 -1.68
CA MET A 1 -25.24 -6.50 -1.30
C MET A 1 -24.38 -7.56 -0.64
N ASN A 2 -23.23 -7.89 -1.22
CA ASN A 2 -22.28 -8.77 -0.55
C ASN A 2 -21.79 -8.07 0.73
N LYS A 3 -21.82 -8.77 1.86
CA LYS A 3 -21.29 -8.28 3.12
C LYS A 3 -19.78 -8.06 2.95
N ARG A 4 -19.28 -6.86 3.27
CA ARG A 4 -17.84 -6.59 3.24
C ARG A 4 -17.12 -7.52 4.19
N ILE A 5 -15.93 -7.96 3.76
CA ILE A 5 -15.03 -8.78 4.57
C ILE A 5 -13.99 -7.86 5.16
N ASP A 6 -13.85 -7.87 6.47
CA ASP A 6 -12.72 -7.21 7.11
C ASP A 6 -11.43 -7.98 6.78
N LEU A 7 -10.54 -7.34 6.04
CA LEU A 7 -9.20 -7.85 5.80
C LEU A 7 -8.20 -7.19 6.76
N PHE A 8 -8.25 -5.87 6.86
CA PHE A 8 -7.18 -5.10 7.46
C PHE A 8 -7.12 -5.24 8.99
N ASP A 9 -8.21 -5.00 9.71
CA ASP A 9 -8.24 -5.13 11.17
C ASP A 9 -7.79 -6.50 11.63
N SER A 10 -8.35 -7.55 11.04
CA SER A 10 -8.00 -8.90 11.42
C SER A 10 -6.58 -9.30 11.01
N THR A 11 -6.10 -8.84 9.84
CA THR A 11 -4.72 -9.13 9.42
C THR A 11 -3.73 -8.45 10.35
N TYR A 12 -3.99 -7.20 10.75
CA TYR A 12 -3.10 -6.47 11.64
C TYR A 12 -3.19 -6.95 13.09
N SER A 13 -4.37 -7.30 13.59
CA SER A 13 -4.54 -7.86 14.94
C SER A 13 -3.88 -9.22 15.10
N ASN A 14 -3.83 -10.02 14.04
CA ASN A 14 -3.24 -11.36 14.04
C ASN A 14 -1.89 -11.40 13.29
N PHE A 15 -1.24 -10.26 13.09
CA PHE A 15 -0.07 -10.13 12.22
C PHE A 15 1.08 -11.06 12.59
N SER A 16 1.29 -11.32 13.87
CA SER A 16 2.34 -12.19 14.43
C SER A 16 1.93 -13.67 14.57
N GLU A 17 0.73 -14.06 14.15
CA GLU A 17 0.33 -15.47 14.13
C GLU A 17 1.23 -16.25 13.18
N GLN A 18 1.72 -17.41 13.62
CA GLN A 18 2.68 -18.23 12.86
C GLN A 18 2.18 -18.59 11.46
N VAL A 19 0.88 -18.89 11.33
CA VAL A 19 0.29 -19.24 10.03
C VAL A 19 0.30 -18.03 9.09
N LEU A 20 0.01 -16.82 9.56
CA LEU A 20 0.04 -15.63 8.73
C LEU A 20 1.47 -15.23 8.33
N GLU A 21 2.44 -15.46 9.21
CA GLU A 21 3.86 -15.29 8.87
C GLU A 21 4.31 -16.30 7.81
N ALA A 22 3.90 -17.58 7.93
CA ALA A 22 4.18 -18.61 6.94
C ALA A 22 3.57 -18.28 5.57
N ILE A 23 2.32 -17.82 5.55
CA ILE A 23 1.62 -17.38 4.33
C ILE A 23 2.34 -16.20 3.68
N ARG A 24 2.75 -15.17 4.44
CA ARG A 24 3.52 -14.04 3.88
C ARG A 24 4.85 -14.50 3.30
N LYS A 25 5.60 -15.37 3.98
CA LYS A 25 6.85 -15.94 3.47
C LYS A 25 6.66 -16.68 2.16
N GLU A 26 5.62 -17.51 2.07
CA GLU A 26 5.30 -18.24 0.84
C GLU A 26 4.86 -17.30 -0.30
N THR A 27 4.09 -16.27 0.04
CA THR A 27 3.58 -15.30 -0.92
C THR A 27 4.68 -14.41 -1.49
N TYR A 28 5.51 -13.83 -0.63
CA TYR A 28 6.48 -12.80 -1.04
C TYR A 28 7.88 -13.36 -1.28
N GLY A 29 8.20 -14.55 -0.78
CA GLY A 29 9.56 -15.05 -0.71
C GLY A 29 10.38 -14.31 0.34
N GLN A 30 10.54 -13.00 0.19
CA GLN A 30 11.11 -12.13 1.22
C GLN A 30 9.99 -11.33 1.90
N ASP A 31 9.64 -11.74 3.13
CA ASP A 31 8.67 -11.06 3.98
C ASP A 31 9.36 -9.93 4.74
N ILE A 32 9.01 -8.69 4.42
CA ILE A 32 9.38 -7.49 5.18
C ILE A 32 8.20 -6.93 5.98
N GLY A 33 7.12 -7.67 6.11
CA GLY A 33 5.89 -7.24 6.78
C GLY A 33 4.96 -6.42 5.89
N GLN A 34 5.10 -6.50 4.56
CA GLN A 34 4.19 -5.84 3.63
C GLN A 34 2.82 -6.53 3.58
N ASN A 35 1.78 -5.74 3.31
CA ASN A 35 0.41 -6.22 3.08
C ASN A 35 -0.18 -5.55 1.83
N SER A 36 0.53 -5.66 0.72
CA SER A 36 0.24 -5.03 -0.57
C SER A 36 0.64 -5.97 -1.71
N TRP A 37 0.61 -5.50 -2.96
CA TRP A 37 1.12 -6.25 -4.13
C TRP A 37 2.63 -6.04 -4.34
N LEU A 38 3.30 -5.42 -3.38
CA LEU A 38 4.70 -5.03 -3.44
C LEU A 38 5.63 -6.23 -3.17
N THR A 39 6.57 -6.48 -4.09
CA THR A 39 7.74 -7.33 -3.84
C THR A 39 8.91 -6.49 -3.34
N VAL A 40 9.90 -7.11 -2.70
CA VAL A 40 11.08 -6.38 -2.22
C VAL A 40 11.89 -5.78 -3.37
N ASP A 41 12.05 -6.51 -4.47
CA ASP A 41 12.75 -6.00 -5.66
C ASP A 41 12.08 -4.75 -6.24
N GLU A 42 10.74 -4.74 -6.30
CA GLU A 42 9.99 -3.56 -6.71
C GLU A 42 10.14 -2.40 -5.73
N TYR A 43 10.13 -2.70 -4.43
CA TYR A 43 10.30 -1.67 -3.41
C TYR A 43 11.69 -1.04 -3.46
N ASP A 44 12.72 -1.84 -3.66
CA ASP A 44 14.10 -1.36 -3.86
C ASP A 44 14.22 -0.42 -5.06
N ARG A 45 13.53 -0.74 -6.14
CA ARG A 45 13.45 0.14 -7.30
C ARG A 45 12.73 1.45 -6.97
N PHE A 46 11.61 1.42 -6.26
CA PHE A 46 10.91 2.64 -5.83
C PHE A 46 11.76 3.50 -4.89
N ILE A 47 12.47 2.88 -3.94
CA ILE A 47 13.43 3.57 -3.06
C ILE A 47 14.52 4.28 -3.89
N SER A 48 15.05 3.64 -4.92
CA SER A 48 16.08 4.24 -5.79
C SER A 48 15.56 5.46 -6.56
N LEU A 49 14.30 5.45 -7.00
CA LEU A 49 13.67 6.57 -7.70
C LEU A 49 13.49 7.81 -6.82
N LEU A 50 13.36 7.63 -5.51
CA LEU A 50 13.22 8.73 -4.54
C LEU A 50 14.54 9.47 -4.27
N LYS A 51 15.68 8.93 -4.71
CA LYS A 51 17.01 9.53 -4.49
C LYS A 51 17.31 9.85 -3.03
N LEU A 52 16.91 8.97 -2.14
CA LEU A 52 17.11 9.15 -0.71
C LEU A 52 18.59 9.07 -0.32
N THR A 53 18.94 9.85 0.69
CA THR A 53 20.26 9.81 1.35
C THR A 53 20.10 9.62 2.86
N PRO A 54 21.16 9.18 3.56
CA PRO A 54 21.12 9.11 5.01
C PRO A 54 20.68 10.43 5.64
N GLY A 55 19.82 10.36 6.65
CA GLY A 55 19.29 11.54 7.36
C GLY A 55 18.05 12.17 6.73
N HIS A 56 17.65 11.80 5.51
CA HIS A 56 16.36 12.23 4.94
C HIS A 56 15.19 11.78 5.84
N HIS A 57 14.08 12.51 5.75
CA HIS A 57 12.84 12.22 6.46
C HIS A 57 11.75 11.83 5.45
N VAL A 58 11.29 10.60 5.51
CA VAL A 58 10.29 10.00 4.62
C VAL A 58 8.94 9.96 5.32
N LEU A 59 7.87 10.31 4.60
CA LEU A 59 6.49 10.04 5.02
C LEU A 59 6.00 8.77 4.29
N GLU A 60 5.57 7.75 5.04
CA GLU A 60 4.85 6.61 4.50
C GLU A 60 3.37 6.73 4.82
N VAL A 61 2.55 6.89 3.80
CA VAL A 61 1.09 7.03 3.89
C VAL A 61 0.44 5.68 3.76
N ALA A 62 -0.53 5.39 4.62
CA ALA A 62 -1.17 4.08 4.77
C ALA A 62 -0.13 2.98 5.06
N SER A 63 0.67 3.20 6.10
CA SER A 63 1.83 2.39 6.47
C SER A 63 1.47 0.99 7.03
N GLY A 64 0.20 0.75 7.36
CA GLY A 64 -0.27 -0.53 7.91
C GLY A 64 0.54 -0.98 9.12
N SER A 65 1.06 -2.20 9.08
CA SER A 65 1.91 -2.81 10.12
C SER A 65 3.38 -2.34 10.11
N GLY A 66 3.74 -1.38 9.25
CA GLY A 66 5.01 -0.67 9.28
C GLY A 66 6.22 -1.41 8.71
N GLY A 67 6.03 -2.59 8.13
CA GLY A 67 7.15 -3.38 7.60
C GLY A 67 7.99 -2.65 6.56
N PRO A 68 7.40 -2.09 5.49
CA PRO A 68 8.12 -1.28 4.51
C PRO A 68 8.83 -0.07 5.11
N ALA A 69 8.23 0.64 6.09
CA ALA A 69 8.88 1.75 6.81
C ALA A 69 10.15 1.31 7.53
N LEU A 70 10.10 0.18 8.23
CA LEU A 70 11.28 -0.40 8.90
C LEU A 70 12.36 -0.80 7.90
N TYR A 71 11.95 -1.39 6.78
CA TYR A 71 12.86 -1.81 5.73
C TYR A 71 13.62 -0.63 5.12
N ILE A 72 12.92 0.45 4.71
CA ILE A 72 13.56 1.63 4.11
C ILE A 72 14.43 2.39 5.12
N ALA A 73 13.99 2.52 6.39
CA ALA A 73 14.78 3.16 7.44
C ALA A 73 16.14 2.46 7.64
N ASN A 74 16.12 1.13 7.72
CA ASN A 74 17.32 0.33 7.88
C ASN A 74 18.22 0.36 6.63
N LYS A 75 17.62 0.25 5.42
CA LYS A 75 18.34 0.18 4.15
C LYS A 75 19.05 1.48 3.80
N VAL A 76 18.40 2.62 4.03
CA VAL A 76 18.90 3.96 3.63
C VAL A 76 19.55 4.70 4.80
N ASN A 77 19.32 4.26 6.03
CA ASN A 77 19.65 4.99 7.26
C ASN A 77 18.97 6.38 7.30
N CYS A 78 17.66 6.40 6.99
CA CYS A 78 16.82 7.59 6.98
C CYS A 78 15.81 7.55 8.13
N ARG A 79 15.16 8.70 8.41
CA ARG A 79 14.01 8.76 9.31
C ARG A 79 12.73 8.46 8.54
N VAL A 80 11.79 7.75 9.17
CA VAL A 80 10.48 7.47 8.59
C VAL A 80 9.38 7.80 9.59
N THR A 81 8.39 8.55 9.13
CA THR A 81 7.11 8.69 9.82
C THR A 81 6.05 7.94 9.01
N GLY A 82 5.45 6.93 9.61
CA GLY A 82 4.32 6.21 9.01
C GLY A 82 2.99 6.71 9.57
N ILE A 83 1.99 6.83 8.71
CA ILE A 83 0.62 7.15 9.11
C ILE A 83 -0.36 6.14 8.54
N ASP A 84 -1.34 5.76 9.33
CA ASP A 84 -2.44 4.90 8.92
C ASP A 84 -3.70 5.24 9.73
N ILE A 85 -4.88 5.02 9.16
CA ILE A 85 -6.15 5.16 9.88
C ILE A 85 -6.43 3.97 10.81
N ASN A 86 -5.78 2.83 10.56
CA ASN A 86 -5.99 1.59 11.29
C ASN A 86 -5.14 1.54 12.57
N GLU A 87 -5.79 1.66 13.73
CA GLU A 87 -5.13 1.63 15.04
C GLU A 87 -4.40 0.31 15.30
N ASN A 88 -4.94 -0.84 14.87
CA ASN A 88 -4.31 -2.15 15.04
C ASN A 88 -3.02 -2.25 14.22
N GLY A 89 -3.04 -1.70 12.99
CA GLY A 89 -1.85 -1.57 12.16
C GLY A 89 -0.76 -0.75 12.84
N ILE A 90 -1.11 0.44 13.32
CA ILE A 90 -0.17 1.33 14.02
C ILE A 90 0.39 0.68 15.30
N ASN A 91 -0.45 0.01 16.09
CA ASN A 91 0.01 -0.70 17.29
C ASN A 91 1.02 -1.81 16.94
N THR A 92 0.74 -2.60 15.91
CA THR A 92 1.66 -3.63 15.41
C THR A 92 2.96 -3.02 14.88
N ALA A 93 2.88 -1.90 14.14
CA ALA A 93 4.04 -1.17 13.66
C ALA A 93 4.92 -0.65 14.81
N MET A 94 4.33 -0.06 15.84
CA MET A 94 5.06 0.43 17.02
C MET A 94 5.78 -0.70 17.76
N GLN A 95 5.14 -1.86 17.93
CA GLN A 95 5.79 -3.04 18.52
C GLN A 95 6.98 -3.51 17.69
N SER A 96 6.84 -3.49 16.35
CA SER A 96 7.89 -3.88 15.41
C SER A 96 9.10 -2.93 15.46
N VAL A 97 8.86 -1.60 15.63
CA VAL A 97 9.93 -0.60 15.85
C VAL A 97 10.74 -0.91 17.10
N ILE A 98 10.06 -1.21 18.21
CA ILE A 98 10.73 -1.55 19.48
C ILE A 98 11.57 -2.81 19.33
N LYS A 99 11.00 -3.87 18.74
CA LYS A 99 11.68 -5.14 18.49
C LYS A 99 12.91 -4.99 17.57
N SER A 100 12.82 -4.12 16.58
CA SER A 100 13.91 -3.84 15.62
C SER A 100 14.93 -2.80 16.13
N LYS A 101 14.70 -2.20 17.33
CA LYS A 101 15.56 -1.16 17.92
C LYS A 101 15.69 0.10 17.05
N LEU A 102 14.65 0.44 16.29
CA LEU A 102 14.63 1.60 15.38
C LEU A 102 13.84 2.79 15.93
N THR A 103 13.59 2.85 17.25
CA THR A 103 12.77 3.89 17.90
C THR A 103 13.27 5.33 17.73
N HIS A 104 14.54 5.50 17.35
CA HIS A 104 15.16 6.79 17.06
C HIS A 104 15.04 7.21 15.60
N GLN A 105 14.63 6.32 14.71
CA GLN A 105 14.54 6.55 13.26
C GLN A 105 13.10 6.44 12.74
N VAL A 106 12.27 5.59 13.34
CA VAL A 106 10.93 5.31 12.84
C VAL A 106 9.88 5.62 13.90
N SER A 107 8.85 6.34 13.48
CA SER A 107 7.68 6.64 14.29
C SER A 107 6.40 6.38 13.51
N PHE A 108 5.32 6.04 14.23
CA PHE A 108 4.02 5.81 13.63
C PHE A 108 2.95 6.58 14.40
N GLN A 109 1.92 7.04 13.70
CA GLN A 109 0.75 7.67 14.31
C GLN A 109 -0.53 7.37 13.54
N VAL A 110 -1.64 7.30 14.26
CA VAL A 110 -2.97 7.20 13.66
C VAL A 110 -3.32 8.54 13.02
N ALA A 111 -3.64 8.52 11.72
CA ALA A 111 -4.10 9.70 10.99
C ALA A 111 -5.01 9.30 9.82
N ASP A 112 -6.07 10.06 9.61
CA ASP A 112 -6.90 9.97 8.40
C ASP A 112 -6.31 10.87 7.31
N VAL A 113 -5.83 10.26 6.25
CA VAL A 113 -5.24 10.99 5.11
C VAL A 113 -6.25 11.79 4.27
N ASN A 114 -7.56 11.59 4.49
CA ASN A 114 -8.60 12.43 3.89
C ASN A 114 -8.81 13.75 4.65
N ALA A 115 -8.22 13.89 5.85
CA ALA A 115 -8.17 15.12 6.62
C ALA A 115 -6.82 15.83 6.40
N PRO A 116 -6.70 17.12 6.75
CA PRO A 116 -5.41 17.80 6.75
C PRO A 116 -4.38 17.05 7.58
N LEU A 117 -3.22 16.79 7.00
CA LEU A 117 -2.15 16.04 7.68
C LEU A 117 -1.56 16.86 8.83
N PRO A 118 -1.28 16.25 10.00
CA PRO A 118 -0.78 16.94 11.19
C PRO A 118 0.73 17.27 11.09
N PHE A 119 1.16 17.76 9.95
CA PHE A 119 2.55 18.12 9.66
C PHE A 119 2.62 19.51 9.06
N GLU A 120 3.72 20.21 9.32
CA GLU A 120 4.01 21.50 8.72
C GLU A 120 4.33 21.37 7.23
N ASP A 121 4.23 22.50 6.50
CA ASP A 121 4.63 22.57 5.11
C ASP A 121 6.12 22.22 4.94
N ASN A 122 6.46 21.54 3.86
CA ASN A 122 7.85 21.22 3.50
C ASN A 122 8.62 20.47 4.62
N THR A 123 7.97 19.51 5.25
CA THR A 123 8.56 18.70 6.34
C THR A 123 9.38 17.53 5.81
N PHE A 124 8.90 16.84 4.77
CA PHE A 124 9.46 15.56 4.31
C PHE A 124 10.33 15.69 3.07
N ASP A 125 11.37 14.86 3.01
CA ASP A 125 12.29 14.74 1.87
C ASP A 125 11.80 13.73 0.83
N ALA A 126 10.86 12.85 1.19
CA ALA A 126 10.18 11.95 0.27
C ALA A 126 8.84 11.48 0.83
N LEU A 127 7.98 10.95 -0.06
CA LEU A 127 6.70 10.36 0.31
C LEU A 127 6.49 9.05 -0.44
N LEU A 128 5.92 8.07 0.26
CA LEU A 128 5.50 6.77 -0.29
C LEU A 128 4.03 6.51 0.07
N CYS A 129 3.26 5.98 -0.89
CA CYS A 129 1.91 5.44 -0.66
C CYS A 129 1.68 4.24 -1.56
N ILE A 130 1.80 3.04 -1.01
CA ILE A 130 1.75 1.81 -1.79
C ILE A 130 0.37 1.14 -1.68
N ASP A 131 -0.28 0.93 -2.83
CA ASP A 131 -1.54 0.20 -3.01
C ASP A 131 -2.71 0.69 -2.14
N SER A 132 -2.73 1.98 -1.79
CA SER A 132 -3.78 2.57 -0.95
C SER A 132 -4.55 3.70 -1.63
N MET A 133 -4.10 4.18 -2.79
CA MET A 133 -4.75 5.28 -3.53
C MET A 133 -6.22 4.97 -3.87
N ASN A 134 -6.53 3.70 -4.10
CA ASN A 134 -7.88 3.22 -4.39
C ASN A 134 -8.87 3.35 -3.21
N HIS A 135 -8.39 3.54 -1.99
CA HIS A 135 -9.22 3.72 -0.80
C HIS A 135 -9.52 5.19 -0.48
N LEU A 136 -8.92 6.14 -1.21
CA LEU A 136 -8.98 7.57 -0.94
C LEU A 136 -10.08 8.24 -1.78
N PRO A 137 -11.22 8.66 -1.17
CA PRO A 137 -12.36 9.21 -1.91
C PRO A 137 -12.06 10.59 -2.51
N ASP A 138 -11.30 11.45 -1.83
CA ASP A 138 -10.89 12.75 -2.35
C ASP A 138 -9.39 12.75 -2.69
N ARG A 139 -9.03 12.05 -3.75
CA ARG A 139 -7.63 11.97 -4.24
C ARG A 139 -7.01 13.34 -4.48
N ARG A 140 -7.81 14.32 -4.93
CA ARG A 140 -7.32 15.68 -5.21
C ARG A 140 -6.83 16.37 -3.94
N SER A 141 -7.63 16.36 -2.88
CA SER A 141 -7.25 16.96 -1.60
C SER A 141 -6.08 16.23 -0.96
N VAL A 142 -6.07 14.90 -1.04
CA VAL A 142 -4.95 14.07 -0.55
C VAL A 142 -3.65 14.41 -1.28
N LEU A 143 -3.64 14.48 -2.60
CA LEU A 143 -2.44 14.83 -3.37
C LEU A 143 -1.97 16.25 -3.08
N LYS A 144 -2.87 17.21 -2.85
CA LYS A 144 -2.51 18.58 -2.41
C LYS A 144 -1.84 18.58 -1.04
N GLU A 145 -2.34 17.79 -0.08
CA GLU A 145 -1.73 17.66 1.23
C GLU A 145 -0.34 17.01 1.13
N TRP A 146 -0.18 15.99 0.30
CA TRP A 146 1.14 15.40 0.03
C TRP A 146 2.11 16.44 -0.55
N CYS A 147 1.63 17.23 -1.53
CA CYS A 147 2.42 18.33 -2.10
C CYS A 147 2.77 19.38 -1.05
N ARG A 148 1.84 19.72 -0.13
CA ARG A 148 2.08 20.69 0.94
C ARG A 148 3.21 20.22 1.87
N VAL A 149 3.13 19.00 2.38
CA VAL A 149 4.08 18.48 3.38
C VAL A 149 5.43 18.07 2.79
N LEU A 150 5.49 17.78 1.50
CA LEU A 150 6.74 17.44 0.80
C LEU A 150 7.56 18.71 0.54
N ARG A 151 8.88 18.66 0.69
CA ARG A 151 9.78 19.77 0.36
C ARG A 151 9.83 19.99 -1.15
N ARG A 152 10.09 21.23 -1.55
CA ARG A 152 10.22 21.61 -2.97
C ARG A 152 11.34 20.83 -3.65
N GLY A 153 11.09 20.38 -4.88
CA GLY A 153 12.03 19.56 -5.65
C GLY A 153 12.18 18.12 -5.15
N GLN A 154 11.43 17.74 -4.12
CA GLN A 154 11.45 16.38 -3.60
C GLN A 154 10.35 15.50 -4.23
N ARG A 155 10.51 14.19 -4.09
CA ARG A 155 9.79 13.18 -4.85
C ARG A 155 8.82 12.37 -4.00
N ALA A 156 7.74 11.96 -4.64
CA ALA A 156 6.85 10.95 -4.09
C ALA A 156 6.68 9.79 -5.08
N VAL A 157 6.52 8.58 -4.54
CA VAL A 157 6.10 7.40 -5.30
C VAL A 157 4.80 6.89 -4.70
N PHE A 158 3.82 6.65 -5.53
CA PHE A 158 2.60 5.95 -5.12
C PHE A 158 2.10 5.00 -6.21
N THR A 159 1.30 4.01 -5.80
CA THR A 159 0.69 3.04 -6.70
C THR A 159 -0.83 3.06 -6.60
N ASP A 160 -1.50 2.91 -7.75
CA ASP A 160 -2.94 2.68 -7.83
C ASP A 160 -3.20 1.29 -8.43
N PRO A 161 -3.73 0.33 -7.63
CA PRO A 161 -3.88 -1.05 -8.08
C PRO A 161 -5.20 -1.34 -8.80
N VAL A 162 -5.97 -0.31 -9.17
CA VAL A 162 -7.33 -0.48 -9.73
C VAL A 162 -7.63 0.47 -10.91
N VAL A 163 -6.63 0.75 -11.73
CA VAL A 163 -6.84 1.50 -12.97
C VAL A 163 -7.56 0.60 -13.98
N ILE A 164 -8.71 1.05 -14.51
CA ILE A 164 -9.52 0.28 -15.48
C ILE A 164 -8.87 0.37 -16.85
N THR A 165 -8.31 -0.73 -17.32
CA THR A 165 -7.59 -0.81 -18.61
C THR A 165 -8.27 -1.73 -19.62
N GLY A 166 -9.34 -2.41 -19.22
CA GLY A 166 -10.14 -3.26 -20.07
C GLY A 166 -11.58 -3.42 -19.57
N PRO A 167 -12.41 -4.21 -20.24
CA PRO A 167 -13.82 -4.40 -19.86
C PRO A 167 -13.92 -5.14 -18.52
N VAL A 168 -14.68 -4.58 -17.56
CA VAL A 168 -14.93 -5.15 -16.24
C VAL A 168 -16.43 -5.12 -15.95
N THR A 169 -16.99 -6.23 -15.49
CA THR A 169 -18.41 -6.32 -15.12
C THR A 169 -18.65 -5.77 -13.69
N ASN A 170 -19.90 -5.43 -13.39
CA ASN A 170 -20.30 -5.01 -12.05
C ASN A 170 -19.99 -6.06 -10.97
N ASP A 171 -20.19 -7.35 -11.30
CA ASP A 171 -19.91 -8.45 -10.36
C ASP A 171 -18.40 -8.57 -10.06
N GLU A 172 -17.54 -8.37 -11.05
CA GLU A 172 -16.09 -8.36 -10.88
C GLU A 172 -15.63 -7.16 -10.05
N LEU A 173 -16.19 -5.97 -10.28
CA LEU A 173 -15.94 -4.80 -9.44
C LEU A 173 -16.40 -5.02 -8.00
N ALA A 174 -17.55 -5.68 -7.80
CA ALA A 174 -18.06 -6.03 -6.48
C ALA A 174 -17.13 -7.03 -5.75
N LEU A 175 -16.62 -8.04 -6.45
CA LEU A 175 -15.64 -8.99 -5.91
C LEU A 175 -14.31 -8.27 -5.55
N ARG A 176 -13.84 -7.39 -6.44
CA ARG A 176 -12.60 -6.62 -6.22
C ARG A 176 -12.71 -5.64 -5.04
N SER A 177 -13.93 -5.19 -4.72
CA SER A 177 -14.24 -4.27 -3.61
C SER A 177 -14.71 -4.99 -2.34
N LEU A 178 -14.58 -6.31 -2.27
CA LEU A 178 -15.14 -7.11 -1.17
C LEU A 178 -14.52 -6.75 0.20
N ILE A 179 -13.27 -6.29 0.21
CA ILE A 179 -12.49 -5.96 1.41
C ILE A 179 -12.57 -4.49 1.83
N GLY A 180 -13.28 -3.63 1.09
CA GLY A 180 -13.36 -2.21 1.46
C GLY A 180 -13.96 -1.32 0.39
N LEU A 181 -13.84 -0.01 0.60
CA LEU A 181 -14.14 0.98 -0.42
C LEU A 181 -13.05 0.97 -1.48
N PHE A 182 -13.45 0.85 -2.74
CA PHE A 182 -12.55 0.95 -3.89
C PHE A 182 -13.07 1.96 -4.90
N LEU A 183 -12.22 2.88 -5.28
CA LEU A 183 -12.48 3.86 -6.32
C LEU A 183 -11.66 3.49 -7.56
N PHE A 184 -12.35 2.98 -8.54
CA PHE A 184 -11.78 2.62 -9.83
C PHE A 184 -11.73 3.85 -10.73
N VAL A 185 -10.62 4.06 -11.43
CA VAL A 185 -10.44 5.18 -12.34
C VAL A 185 -9.94 4.70 -13.70
N PRO A 186 -10.35 5.33 -14.80
CA PRO A 186 -9.72 5.11 -16.09
C PRO A 186 -8.32 5.74 -16.13
N PRO A 187 -7.46 5.34 -17.09
CA PRO A 187 -6.18 6.01 -17.37
C PRO A 187 -6.36 7.51 -17.60
N GLY A 188 -5.41 8.31 -17.19
CA GLY A 188 -5.41 9.77 -17.34
C GLY A 188 -6.01 10.55 -16.17
N ILE A 189 -6.81 9.93 -15.32
CA ILE A 189 -7.41 10.64 -14.16
C ILE A 189 -6.36 10.94 -13.08
N ASN A 190 -5.54 9.96 -12.71
CA ASN A 190 -4.49 10.18 -11.71
C ASN A 190 -3.47 11.21 -12.21
N GLU A 191 -3.11 11.19 -13.48
CA GLU A 191 -2.20 12.12 -14.12
C GLU A 191 -2.72 13.57 -14.04
N GLN A 192 -3.99 13.79 -14.35
CA GLN A 192 -4.64 15.12 -14.21
C GLN A 192 -4.68 15.58 -12.75
N LEU A 193 -4.94 14.67 -11.80
CA LEU A 193 -4.96 14.98 -10.38
C LEU A 193 -3.57 15.35 -9.86
N ILE A 194 -2.52 14.62 -10.28
CA ILE A 194 -1.10 14.89 -9.99
C ILE A 194 -0.75 16.34 -10.38
N GLU A 195 -1.00 16.71 -11.62
CA GLU A 195 -0.71 18.06 -12.14
C GLU A 195 -1.50 19.13 -11.39
N SER A 196 -2.81 18.89 -11.17
CA SER A 196 -3.69 19.83 -10.47
C SER A 196 -3.33 20.03 -8.98
N ALA A 197 -2.58 19.11 -8.39
CA ALA A 197 -2.11 19.17 -7.02
C ALA A 197 -0.78 19.92 -6.86
N GLY A 198 -0.11 20.29 -7.97
CA GLY A 198 1.18 21.00 -7.95
C GLY A 198 2.39 20.08 -8.07
N PHE A 199 2.18 18.84 -8.48
CA PHE A 199 3.26 17.92 -8.83
C PHE A 199 3.57 17.96 -10.32
N HIS A 200 4.81 17.62 -10.64
CA HIS A 200 5.24 17.23 -11.99
C HIS A 200 5.34 15.71 -12.07
N LEU A 201 4.66 15.08 -13.02
CA LEU A 201 4.76 13.65 -13.27
C LEU A 201 6.09 13.35 -13.98
N LEU A 202 7.00 12.66 -13.29
CA LEU A 202 8.31 12.29 -13.84
C LEU A 202 8.26 10.96 -14.60
N GLN A 203 7.52 9.99 -14.06
CA GLN A 203 7.43 8.64 -14.63
C GLN A 203 6.09 8.00 -14.24
N GLN A 204 5.52 7.29 -15.19
CA GLN A 204 4.41 6.38 -15.00
C GLN A 204 4.83 5.00 -15.48
N GLU A 205 4.51 3.96 -14.71
CA GLU A 205 4.91 2.60 -15.03
C GLU A 205 3.79 1.61 -14.74
N ASP A 206 3.53 0.71 -15.68
CA ASP A 206 2.65 -0.44 -15.46
C ASP A 206 3.41 -1.53 -14.70
N VAL A 207 3.02 -1.74 -13.44
CA VAL A 207 3.59 -2.72 -12.52
C VAL A 207 2.58 -3.83 -12.18
N THR A 208 1.66 -4.09 -13.08
CA THR A 208 0.55 -5.04 -12.91
C THR A 208 1.03 -6.48 -12.73
N ASP A 209 2.18 -6.87 -13.30
CA ASP A 209 2.70 -8.23 -13.20
C ASP A 209 2.92 -8.65 -11.75
N ASN A 210 3.40 -7.75 -10.88
CA ASN A 210 3.54 -8.04 -9.47
C ASN A 210 2.18 -8.25 -8.79
N ALA A 211 1.16 -7.47 -9.12
CA ALA A 211 -0.17 -7.68 -8.55
C ALA A 211 -0.77 -9.03 -8.99
N ALA A 212 -0.58 -9.43 -10.25
CA ALA A 212 -1.00 -10.73 -10.74
C ALA A 212 -0.25 -11.89 -10.07
N LEU A 213 1.06 -11.76 -9.90
CA LEU A 213 1.90 -12.77 -9.26
C LEU A 213 1.57 -12.91 -7.76
N VAL A 214 1.56 -11.80 -7.03
CA VAL A 214 1.36 -11.78 -5.59
C VAL A 214 -0.05 -12.23 -5.21
N SER A 215 -1.08 -11.80 -5.96
CA SER A 215 -2.45 -12.27 -5.71
C SER A 215 -2.62 -13.77 -5.92
N ARG A 216 -1.96 -14.35 -6.93
CA ARG A 216 -1.94 -15.79 -7.14
C ARG A 216 -1.26 -16.51 -5.97
N ARG A 217 -0.07 -16.04 -5.57
CA ARG A 217 0.66 -16.62 -4.44
C ARG A 217 -0.12 -16.52 -3.13
N TRP A 218 -0.79 -15.40 -2.86
CA TRP A 218 -1.69 -15.27 -1.72
C TRP A 218 -2.81 -16.29 -1.75
N HIS A 219 -3.48 -16.45 -2.90
CA HIS A 219 -4.53 -17.45 -3.06
C HIS A 219 -4.02 -18.86 -2.75
N ASP A 220 -2.88 -19.25 -3.33
CA ASP A 220 -2.32 -20.58 -3.23
C ASP A 220 -1.76 -20.85 -1.82
N ALA A 221 -1.04 -19.92 -1.21
CA ALA A 221 -0.54 -20.03 0.16
C ALA A 221 -1.71 -20.15 1.16
N ARG A 222 -2.75 -19.34 1.04
CA ARG A 222 -3.96 -19.47 1.87
C ARG A 222 -4.66 -20.80 1.69
N GLN A 223 -4.67 -21.35 0.47
CA GLN A 223 -5.24 -22.68 0.22
C GLN A 223 -4.38 -23.78 0.87
N HIS A 224 -3.06 -23.63 0.87
CA HIS A 224 -2.13 -24.54 1.53
C HIS A 224 -2.37 -24.58 3.06
N PHE A 225 -2.55 -23.43 3.70
CA PHE A 225 -2.79 -23.30 5.15
C PHE A 225 -4.29 -23.20 5.51
N LYS A 226 -5.17 -23.79 4.69
CA LYS A 226 -6.63 -23.67 4.83
C LYS A 226 -7.14 -24.06 6.21
N ASP A 227 -6.71 -25.22 6.73
CA ASP A 227 -7.27 -25.76 7.97
C ASP A 227 -6.93 -24.86 9.18
N ASP A 228 -5.72 -24.33 9.22
CA ASP A 228 -5.30 -23.36 10.25
C ASP A 228 -6.05 -22.05 10.11
N LEU A 229 -6.24 -21.55 8.88
CA LEU A 229 -6.99 -20.32 8.62
C LEU A 229 -8.46 -20.45 8.99
N LEU A 230 -9.09 -21.59 8.76
CA LEU A 230 -10.49 -21.83 9.16
C LEU A 230 -10.70 -21.68 10.67
N GLN A 231 -9.69 -22.01 11.49
CA GLN A 231 -9.75 -21.82 12.94
C GLN A 231 -9.65 -20.35 13.37
N ILE A 232 -8.87 -19.54 12.62
CA ILE A 232 -8.63 -18.13 12.95
C ILE A 232 -9.74 -17.21 12.39
N GLU A 233 -10.16 -17.45 11.15
CA GLU A 233 -11.01 -16.52 10.42
C GLU A 233 -12.40 -17.06 10.06
N GLY A 234 -12.62 -18.36 10.21
CA GLY A 234 -13.87 -19.04 9.87
C GLY A 234 -14.09 -19.22 8.36
N GLU A 235 -15.10 -20.03 8.03
CA GLU A 235 -15.34 -20.49 6.65
C GLU A 235 -15.80 -19.34 5.71
N GLU A 236 -16.69 -18.46 6.18
CA GLU A 236 -17.24 -17.36 5.38
C GLU A 236 -16.13 -16.42 4.91
N ARG A 237 -15.27 -16.02 5.84
CA ARG A 237 -14.14 -15.12 5.56
C ARG A 237 -13.11 -15.79 4.66
N PHE A 238 -12.72 -17.03 4.96
CA PHE A 238 -11.78 -17.78 4.13
C PHE A 238 -12.24 -17.83 2.67
N LYS A 239 -13.49 -18.28 2.42
CA LYS A 239 -14.08 -18.35 1.07
C LYS A 239 -14.16 -17.00 0.37
N GLY A 240 -14.51 -15.96 1.12
CA GLY A 240 -14.60 -14.61 0.57
C GLY A 240 -13.24 -14.07 0.13
N LEU A 241 -12.20 -14.24 0.96
CA LEU A 241 -10.84 -13.81 0.62
C LEU A 241 -10.25 -14.63 -0.54
N GLN A 242 -10.52 -15.94 -0.62
CA GLN A 242 -10.12 -16.74 -1.78
C GLN A 242 -10.74 -16.20 -3.08
N LYS A 243 -12.03 -15.90 -3.10
CA LYS A 243 -12.69 -15.27 -4.26
C LYS A 243 -12.11 -13.89 -4.60
N PHE A 244 -11.76 -13.10 -3.58
CA PHE A 244 -11.13 -11.82 -3.76
C PHE A 244 -9.76 -11.97 -4.46
N PHE A 245 -8.86 -12.81 -3.94
CA PHE A 245 -7.54 -13.03 -4.54
C PHE A 245 -7.61 -13.63 -5.95
N GLU A 246 -8.54 -14.56 -6.18
CA GLU A 246 -8.80 -15.11 -7.51
C GLU A 246 -9.25 -14.02 -8.49
N ALA A 247 -10.16 -13.14 -8.08
CA ALA A 247 -10.63 -12.02 -8.91
C ALA A 247 -9.50 -11.03 -9.20
N VAL A 248 -8.67 -10.69 -8.21
CA VAL A 248 -7.49 -9.83 -8.42
C VAL A 248 -6.56 -10.47 -9.45
N HIS A 249 -6.18 -11.74 -9.24
CA HIS A 249 -5.28 -12.44 -10.15
C HIS A 249 -5.81 -12.43 -11.59
N ARG A 250 -7.07 -12.83 -11.79
CA ARG A 250 -7.69 -12.89 -13.10
C ARG A 250 -7.72 -11.52 -13.79
N LEU A 251 -8.24 -10.49 -13.10
CA LEU A 251 -8.40 -9.16 -13.68
C LEU A 251 -7.06 -8.50 -14.03
N THR A 252 -6.02 -8.75 -13.22
CA THR A 252 -4.68 -8.21 -13.48
C THR A 252 -3.93 -9.02 -14.55
N SER A 253 -4.02 -10.35 -14.54
CA SER A 253 -3.41 -11.20 -15.58
C SER A 253 -4.00 -10.94 -16.96
N GLU A 254 -5.29 -10.64 -17.04
CA GLU A 254 -5.99 -10.28 -18.28
C GLU A 254 -5.87 -8.78 -18.64
N ARG A 255 -5.12 -7.99 -17.86
CA ARG A 255 -4.94 -6.54 -18.07
C ARG A 255 -6.27 -5.77 -18.15
N ARG A 256 -7.29 -6.21 -17.45
CA ARG A 256 -8.57 -5.52 -17.32
C ARG A 256 -8.58 -4.51 -16.18
N LEU A 257 -7.84 -4.80 -15.11
CA LEU A 257 -7.39 -3.84 -14.10
C LEU A 257 -5.87 -3.83 -14.09
N SER A 258 -5.29 -2.65 -14.09
CA SER A 258 -3.84 -2.47 -14.00
C SER A 258 -3.45 -1.82 -12.68
N ARG A 259 -2.26 -2.17 -12.21
CA ARG A 259 -1.57 -1.50 -11.12
C ARG A 259 -0.51 -0.58 -11.71
N ILE A 260 -0.70 0.72 -11.51
CA ILE A 260 0.17 1.74 -12.07
C ILE A 260 0.95 2.42 -10.95
N ALA A 261 2.26 2.54 -11.13
CA ALA A 261 3.14 3.31 -10.27
C ALA A 261 3.39 4.69 -10.87
N TYR A 262 3.38 5.71 -10.01
CA TYR A 262 3.60 7.10 -10.37
C TYR A 262 4.79 7.63 -9.55
N LEU A 263 5.80 8.15 -10.25
CA LEU A 263 6.87 8.95 -9.67
C LEU A 263 6.58 10.41 -9.96
N VAL A 264 6.45 11.21 -8.93
CA VAL A 264 6.12 12.63 -9.03
C VAL A 264 7.13 13.49 -8.26
N GLU A 265 7.28 14.76 -8.66
CA GLU A 265 8.17 15.72 -8.02
C GLU A 265 7.41 17.00 -7.70
N LYS A 266 7.53 17.53 -6.48
CA LYS A 266 6.96 18.82 -6.13
C LYS A 266 7.68 19.93 -6.87
N GLN A 267 6.91 20.78 -7.55
CA GLN A 267 7.46 21.93 -8.31
C GLN A 267 8.23 22.91 -7.41
N ILE A 268 9.27 23.53 -7.97
CA ILE A 268 10.17 24.45 -7.24
C ILE A 268 9.60 25.89 -7.17
N ILE A 269 8.44 26.14 -7.80
CA ILE A 269 7.86 27.50 -7.92
C ILE A 269 7.66 28.17 -6.58
#